data_076e5a8cdef0bf08d3f9de776a895797
#
_entry.id   076e5a8cdef0bf08d3f9de776a895797
#
_cell.length_a   1.000
_cell.length_b   1.000
_cell.length_c   1.000
_cell.angle_alpha   90.00
_cell.angle_beta   90.00
_cell.angle_gamma   90.00
#
_symmetry.space_group_name_H-M   'P 1'
#
loop_
_entity.id
_entity.type
_entity.pdbx_description
1 polymer ?
#
loop_
_entity_poly.entity_id
_entity_poly.type
_entity_poly.pdbx_seq_one_letter_code
_entity_poly.pdbx_strand_id
1 'polypeptide(L)'
;MVIQKIKKAVGQIKVPGDKSISHRAVMLGSLANGVTEISGFLKGADCLSTIDCFRKMGIDIDINGENVTVHGNGLRGLKKPDEMLYTGNSGTTTRLLCGILAGQNFDTSITGDTSIQKRPMGRVVKPLSMMGAKIENEYCPLYITGTKLHGIDYKMPVASAQVKTAIILAGLYADGETVIHEIEKSRDHTELMLSAMGADLTVDNLDITVKPTNDLTAVNVDVPGDISSAAFFLVLGAIMPNSQITVTNVGINPTRTGIIDVLKDMGADITLENVHTSAGETVADITVHSSSLKGTTVGGDIIPRLIDELPIIAVAAVFADGQTVIKDAQELKVKETNRIRAVVDEFNKCGIDITETDDGMIINGGKSVHGADFKTYGDHRMAMSLTVLAQLADGESTLDDSDCSCVSYPTFFDDFYKLGE
;
A
#
# COMPACT_ATOMS: atom_id res chain seq x y z
N MET A 1 -20.18 -12.63 -8.56
CA MET A 1 -19.41 -13.90 -8.73
C MET A 1 -19.74 -14.83 -7.59
N VAL A 2 -20.02 -16.12 -7.83
CA VAL A 2 -20.10 -17.15 -6.77
C VAL A 2 -18.70 -17.52 -6.33
N ILE A 3 -18.44 -17.51 -5.02
CA ILE A 3 -17.14 -17.90 -4.48
C ILE A 3 -17.10 -19.42 -4.37
N GLN A 4 -16.17 -20.04 -5.09
CA GLN A 4 -15.94 -21.48 -5.01
C GLN A 4 -15.15 -21.82 -3.74
N LYS A 5 -15.54 -22.90 -3.04
CA LYS A 5 -14.81 -23.39 -1.88
C LYS A 5 -13.70 -24.34 -2.29
N ILE A 6 -12.53 -24.14 -1.71
CA ILE A 6 -11.41 -25.09 -1.79
C ILE A 6 -11.41 -25.95 -0.52
N LYS A 7 -10.98 -27.22 -0.66
CA LYS A 7 -10.97 -28.17 0.48
C LYS A 7 -9.75 -28.07 1.36
N LYS A 8 -8.66 -27.59 0.80
CA LYS A 8 -7.35 -27.38 1.45
C LYS A 8 -6.62 -26.30 0.66
N ALA A 9 -5.64 -25.67 1.26
CA ALA A 9 -4.75 -24.74 0.58
C ALA A 9 -3.30 -25.19 0.83
N VAL A 10 -2.71 -25.87 -0.17
CA VAL A 10 -1.35 -26.41 -0.07
C VAL A 10 -0.57 -26.06 -1.32
N GLY A 11 0.61 -25.50 -1.14
CA GLY A 11 1.49 -25.21 -2.28
C GLY A 11 2.32 -23.95 -2.09
N GLN A 12 2.91 -23.56 -3.20
CA GLN A 12 3.77 -22.38 -3.31
C GLN A 12 3.15 -21.38 -4.27
N ILE A 13 3.20 -20.10 -3.90
CA ILE A 13 2.66 -19.00 -4.69
C ILE A 13 3.63 -17.83 -4.71
N LYS A 14 3.67 -17.11 -5.83
CA LYS A 14 4.34 -15.82 -5.97
C LYS A 14 3.25 -14.74 -6.11
N VAL A 15 3.22 -13.78 -5.18
CA VAL A 15 2.29 -12.65 -5.25
C VAL A 15 2.84 -11.54 -6.14
N PRO A 16 1.99 -10.65 -6.67
CA PRO A 16 2.43 -9.49 -7.43
C PRO A 16 3.40 -8.61 -6.64
N GLY A 17 4.21 -7.85 -7.38
CA GLY A 17 5.18 -6.92 -6.80
C GLY A 17 4.54 -5.87 -5.89
N ASP A 18 5.32 -5.39 -4.91
CA ASP A 18 4.87 -4.37 -3.95
C ASP A 18 4.43 -3.09 -4.67
N LYS A 19 3.17 -2.71 -4.44
CA LYS A 19 2.53 -1.53 -5.03
C LYS A 19 3.28 -0.24 -4.70
N SER A 20 3.69 -0.09 -3.45
CA SER A 20 4.35 1.12 -2.95
C SER A 20 5.75 1.29 -3.54
N ILE A 21 6.49 0.18 -3.71
CA ILE A 21 7.81 0.15 -4.34
C ILE A 21 7.67 0.38 -5.85
N SER A 22 6.70 -0.26 -6.52
CA SER A 22 6.44 -0.09 -7.95
C SER A 22 6.17 1.37 -8.33
N HIS A 23 5.32 2.07 -7.58
CA HIS A 23 5.09 3.52 -7.78
C HIS A 23 6.38 4.31 -7.68
N ARG A 24 7.16 4.08 -6.62
CA ARG A 24 8.38 4.82 -6.34
C ARG A 24 9.48 4.54 -7.33
N ALA A 25 9.61 3.29 -7.77
CA ALA A 25 10.60 2.91 -8.77
C ALA A 25 10.42 3.71 -10.08
N VAL A 26 9.17 3.87 -10.54
CA VAL A 26 8.86 4.70 -11.71
C VAL A 26 9.10 6.18 -11.42
N MET A 27 8.60 6.70 -10.29
CA MET A 27 8.74 8.12 -9.94
C MET A 27 10.20 8.53 -9.78
N LEU A 28 10.95 7.80 -8.96
CA LEU A 28 12.34 8.12 -8.66
C LEU A 28 13.26 7.82 -9.85
N GLY A 29 13.02 6.72 -10.58
CA GLY A 29 13.70 6.43 -11.84
C GLY A 29 13.52 7.54 -12.88
N SER A 30 12.32 8.14 -12.95
CA SER A 30 12.05 9.28 -13.84
C SER A 30 12.81 10.55 -13.46
N LEU A 31 13.09 10.74 -12.16
CA LEU A 31 13.79 11.88 -11.60
C LEU A 31 15.31 11.67 -11.51
N ALA A 32 15.79 10.46 -11.74
CA ALA A 32 17.21 10.14 -11.75
C ALA A 32 17.83 10.44 -13.12
N ASN A 33 19.16 10.56 -13.16
CA ASN A 33 19.94 10.58 -14.39
C ASN A 33 20.33 9.16 -14.78
N GLY A 34 19.96 8.72 -15.99
CA GLY A 34 20.28 7.40 -16.53
C GLY A 34 19.06 6.48 -16.69
N VAL A 35 19.31 5.18 -16.78
CA VAL A 35 18.29 4.17 -17.03
C VAL A 35 18.06 3.35 -15.77
N THR A 36 16.80 3.26 -15.33
CA THR A 36 16.36 2.39 -14.24
C THR A 36 15.65 1.18 -14.83
N GLU A 37 16.23 -0.02 -14.63
CA GLU A 37 15.58 -1.28 -14.93
C GLU A 37 14.80 -1.75 -13.69
N ILE A 38 13.50 -1.99 -13.86
CA ILE A 38 12.60 -2.45 -12.80
C ILE A 38 12.09 -3.83 -13.16
N SER A 39 12.35 -4.83 -12.29
CA SER A 39 11.78 -6.19 -12.41
C SER A 39 10.69 -6.41 -11.36
N GLY A 40 9.76 -7.34 -11.63
CA GLY A 40 8.66 -7.67 -10.70
C GLY A 40 7.63 -6.55 -10.51
N PHE A 41 7.52 -5.63 -11.46
CA PHE A 41 6.64 -4.46 -11.39
C PHE A 41 5.16 -4.85 -11.32
N LEU A 42 4.41 -4.27 -10.40
CA LEU A 42 2.96 -4.43 -10.33
C LEU A 42 2.26 -3.65 -11.46
N LYS A 43 1.64 -4.37 -12.40
CA LYS A 43 0.81 -3.77 -13.47
C LYS A 43 -0.64 -3.51 -13.06
N GLY A 44 -0.87 -3.14 -11.82
CA GLY A 44 -2.17 -2.67 -11.35
C GLY A 44 -2.50 -1.28 -11.91
N ALA A 45 -3.79 -0.95 -12.00
CA ALA A 45 -4.28 0.31 -12.57
C ALA A 45 -3.63 1.57 -11.96
N ASP A 46 -3.39 1.54 -10.64
CA ASP A 46 -2.76 2.65 -9.93
C ASP A 46 -1.31 2.89 -10.40
N CYS A 47 -0.51 1.81 -10.55
CA CYS A 47 0.88 1.91 -10.98
C CYS A 47 0.99 2.31 -12.46
N LEU A 48 0.07 1.81 -13.31
CA LEU A 48 -0.01 2.21 -14.71
C LEU A 48 -0.39 3.69 -14.86
N SER A 49 -1.27 4.21 -13.99
CA SER A 49 -1.57 5.66 -13.95
C SER A 49 -0.33 6.50 -13.62
N THR A 50 0.59 5.99 -12.77
CA THR A 50 1.87 6.67 -12.52
C THR A 50 2.71 6.73 -13.78
N ILE A 51 2.85 5.61 -14.49
CA ILE A 51 3.60 5.57 -15.76
C ILE A 51 3.01 6.56 -16.77
N ASP A 52 1.68 6.58 -16.93
CA ASP A 52 1.01 7.49 -17.86
C ASP A 52 1.29 8.96 -17.52
N CYS A 53 1.22 9.34 -16.25
CA CYS A 53 1.55 10.69 -15.81
C CYS A 53 3.00 11.08 -16.18
N PHE A 54 3.98 10.20 -15.97
CA PHE A 54 5.38 10.49 -16.27
C PHE A 54 5.65 10.51 -17.79
N ARG A 55 5.01 9.64 -18.56
CA ARG A 55 5.05 9.70 -20.03
C ARG A 55 4.51 11.04 -20.56
N LYS A 56 3.39 11.53 -20.03
CA LYS A 56 2.84 12.86 -20.36
C LYS A 56 3.78 14.00 -19.99
N MET A 57 4.65 13.81 -19.02
CA MET A 57 5.71 14.75 -18.65
C MET A 57 7.03 14.52 -19.39
N GLY A 58 7.01 13.73 -20.47
CA GLY A 58 8.13 13.57 -21.40
C GLY A 58 9.17 12.53 -21.00
N ILE A 59 8.85 11.65 -20.07
CA ILE A 59 9.72 10.51 -19.71
C ILE A 59 9.42 9.33 -20.64
N ASP A 60 10.47 8.76 -21.21
CA ASP A 60 10.39 7.53 -21.99
C ASP A 60 10.39 6.33 -21.06
N ILE A 61 9.33 5.52 -21.13
CA ILE A 61 9.12 4.36 -20.27
C ILE A 61 8.61 3.18 -21.09
N ASP A 62 9.37 2.10 -21.12
CA ASP A 62 9.02 0.85 -21.76
C ASP A 62 8.47 -0.17 -20.76
N ILE A 63 7.45 -0.94 -21.19
CA ILE A 63 6.86 -2.02 -20.39
C ILE A 63 6.95 -3.32 -21.18
N ASN A 64 7.62 -4.31 -20.59
CA ASN A 64 7.73 -5.65 -21.15
C ASN A 64 7.41 -6.72 -20.10
N GLY A 65 6.18 -7.22 -20.08
CA GLY A 65 5.71 -8.10 -19.00
C GLY A 65 5.71 -7.40 -17.65
N GLU A 66 6.40 -7.95 -16.67
CA GLU A 66 6.62 -7.36 -15.35
C GLU A 66 7.90 -6.53 -15.27
N ASN A 67 8.58 -6.32 -16.38
CA ASN A 67 9.76 -5.48 -16.46
C ASN A 67 9.39 -4.11 -17.01
N VAL A 68 9.93 -3.07 -16.39
CA VAL A 68 9.75 -1.67 -16.81
C VAL A 68 11.11 -1.00 -16.90
N THR A 69 11.37 -0.36 -18.03
CA THR A 69 12.59 0.43 -18.24
C THR A 69 12.22 1.90 -18.24
N VAL A 70 12.84 2.69 -17.36
CA VAL A 70 12.60 4.12 -17.21
C VAL A 70 13.86 4.89 -17.61
N HIS A 71 13.73 5.73 -18.65
CA HIS A 71 14.81 6.64 -19.09
C HIS A 71 14.66 7.98 -18.36
N GLY A 72 15.32 8.10 -17.22
CA GLY A 72 15.21 9.27 -16.35
C GLY A 72 15.96 10.49 -16.90
N ASN A 73 15.37 11.67 -16.71
CA ASN A 73 15.87 12.94 -17.23
C ASN A 73 16.36 13.90 -16.13
N GLY A 74 16.58 13.39 -14.91
CA GLY A 74 16.99 14.18 -13.75
C GLY A 74 15.83 14.97 -13.11
N LEU A 75 16.10 15.53 -11.95
CA LEU A 75 15.10 16.22 -11.11
C LEU A 75 14.34 17.35 -11.84
N ARG A 76 14.99 18.01 -12.80
CA ARG A 76 14.41 19.14 -13.55
C ARG A 76 14.15 18.83 -15.03
N GLY A 77 14.22 17.56 -15.42
CA GLY A 77 14.02 17.10 -16.79
C GLY A 77 12.57 16.86 -17.19
N LEU A 78 11.62 16.99 -16.26
CA LEU A 78 10.19 16.87 -16.57
C LEU A 78 9.71 18.03 -17.44
N LYS A 79 8.81 17.74 -18.37
CA LYS A 79 8.20 18.73 -19.27
C LYS A 79 6.76 19.02 -18.82
N LYS A 80 6.31 20.26 -19.09
CA LYS A 80 4.92 20.62 -18.88
C LYS A 80 4.02 19.69 -19.70
N PRO A 81 3.05 18.99 -19.07
CA PRO A 81 2.09 18.20 -19.83
C PRO A 81 1.11 19.10 -20.59
N ASP A 82 0.66 18.62 -21.75
CA ASP A 82 -0.32 19.36 -22.58
C ASP A 82 -1.75 19.32 -22.01
N GLU A 83 -2.01 18.37 -21.10
CA GLU A 83 -3.31 18.16 -20.49
C GLU A 83 -3.20 17.89 -18.99
N MET A 84 -4.33 17.92 -18.29
CA MET A 84 -4.41 17.55 -16.88
C MET A 84 -3.97 16.10 -16.66
N LEU A 85 -3.10 15.88 -15.68
CA LEU A 85 -2.64 14.54 -15.32
C LEU A 85 -3.77 13.75 -14.65
N TYR A 86 -4.08 12.59 -15.19
CA TYR A 86 -5.14 11.72 -14.68
C TYR A 86 -4.53 10.56 -13.89
N THR A 87 -4.78 10.52 -12.58
CA THR A 87 -4.18 9.56 -11.65
C THR A 87 -5.09 8.36 -11.35
N GLY A 88 -6.23 8.22 -12.03
CA GLY A 88 -7.22 7.18 -11.74
C GLY A 88 -7.71 7.25 -10.30
N ASN A 89 -7.71 6.13 -9.59
CA ASN A 89 -8.03 6.04 -8.16
C ASN A 89 -6.78 6.08 -7.26
N SER A 90 -5.62 6.38 -7.82
CA SER A 90 -4.36 6.28 -7.10
C SER A 90 -4.11 7.44 -6.14
N GLY A 91 -4.39 7.25 -4.85
CA GLY A 91 -4.00 8.20 -3.81
C GLY A 91 -2.49 8.37 -3.69
N THR A 92 -1.70 7.34 -4.00
CA THR A 92 -0.24 7.40 -4.01
C THR A 92 0.25 8.33 -5.12
N THR A 93 -0.16 8.08 -6.36
CA THR A 93 0.22 8.92 -7.50
C THR A 93 -0.13 10.38 -7.25
N THR A 94 -1.38 10.66 -6.85
CA THR A 94 -1.87 12.02 -6.62
C THR A 94 -1.03 12.76 -5.57
N ARG A 95 -0.81 12.14 -4.41
CA ARG A 95 -0.11 12.81 -3.30
C ARG A 95 1.37 13.00 -3.52
N LEU A 96 2.04 11.99 -4.08
CA LEU A 96 3.47 12.07 -4.33
C LEU A 96 3.81 13.05 -5.46
N LEU A 97 2.99 13.08 -6.51
CA LEU A 97 3.12 14.06 -7.58
C LEU A 97 2.98 15.50 -7.08
N CYS A 98 2.16 15.78 -6.05
CA CYS A 98 2.11 17.13 -5.47
C CYS A 98 3.48 17.60 -5.00
N GLY A 99 4.27 16.74 -4.34
CA GLY A 99 5.63 17.06 -3.90
C GLY A 99 6.59 17.31 -5.05
N ILE A 100 6.56 16.44 -6.08
CA ILE A 100 7.43 16.56 -7.26
C ILE A 100 7.09 17.83 -8.06
N LEU A 101 5.81 18.05 -8.34
CA LEU A 101 5.36 19.11 -9.24
C LEU A 101 5.45 20.51 -8.63
N ALA A 102 5.32 20.62 -7.31
CA ALA A 102 5.49 21.89 -6.61
C ALA A 102 6.89 22.51 -6.83
N GLY A 103 7.93 21.68 -7.00
CA GLY A 103 9.30 22.10 -7.24
C GLY A 103 9.69 22.28 -8.71
N GLN A 104 8.77 22.06 -9.67
CA GLN A 104 9.05 22.24 -11.09
C GLN A 104 8.98 23.72 -11.50
N ASN A 105 9.34 24.02 -12.76
CA ASN A 105 9.35 25.36 -13.32
C ASN A 105 8.13 25.64 -14.24
N PHE A 106 7.08 24.83 -14.14
CA PHE A 106 5.86 24.94 -14.95
C PHE A 106 4.62 24.67 -14.10
N ASP A 107 3.49 25.20 -14.56
CA ASP A 107 2.18 24.98 -13.95
C ASP A 107 1.53 23.73 -14.53
N THR A 108 0.84 22.99 -13.69
CA THR A 108 0.14 21.77 -14.07
C THR A 108 -1.10 21.53 -13.19
N SER A 109 -1.88 20.52 -13.54
CA SER A 109 -3.04 20.11 -12.76
C SER A 109 -3.18 18.60 -12.71
N ILE A 110 -3.76 18.11 -11.61
CA ILE A 110 -3.95 16.68 -11.33
C ILE A 110 -5.43 16.43 -11.04
N THR A 111 -5.99 15.37 -11.62
CA THR A 111 -7.30 14.82 -11.27
C THR A 111 -7.30 13.31 -11.36
N GLY A 112 -8.42 12.67 -11.08
CA GLY A 112 -8.65 11.25 -11.26
C GLY A 112 -10.12 10.91 -11.25
N ASP A 113 -10.48 9.70 -10.89
CA ASP A 113 -11.85 9.22 -10.87
C ASP A 113 -12.70 9.85 -9.76
N THR A 114 -13.97 9.48 -9.72
CA THR A 114 -14.93 10.00 -8.73
C THR A 114 -14.60 9.61 -7.29
N SER A 115 -13.80 8.57 -7.07
CA SER A 115 -13.35 8.14 -5.75
C SER A 115 -12.22 9.05 -5.25
N ILE A 116 -11.16 9.27 -6.06
CA ILE A 116 -10.04 10.13 -5.66
C ILE A 116 -10.47 11.60 -5.49
N GLN A 117 -11.46 12.06 -6.29
CA GLN A 117 -12.01 13.42 -6.17
C GLN A 117 -12.71 13.68 -4.83
N LYS A 118 -13.13 12.63 -4.12
CA LYS A 118 -13.73 12.74 -2.78
C LYS A 118 -12.73 12.63 -1.65
N ARG A 119 -11.48 12.24 -1.93
CA ARG A 119 -10.44 12.08 -0.91
C ARG A 119 -9.77 13.42 -0.60
N PRO A 120 -9.63 13.79 0.69
CA PRO A 120 -8.98 15.05 1.07
C PRO A 120 -7.47 15.00 0.77
N MET A 121 -6.95 16.06 0.16
CA MET A 121 -5.53 16.27 -0.12
C MET A 121 -4.90 17.32 0.82
N GLY A 122 -5.69 17.94 1.69
CA GLY A 122 -5.22 18.98 2.62
C GLY A 122 -4.04 18.55 3.49
N ARG A 123 -3.92 17.24 3.83
CA ARG A 123 -2.77 16.72 4.59
C ARG A 123 -1.44 16.85 3.84
N VAL A 124 -1.45 16.86 2.51
CA VAL A 124 -0.28 17.06 1.67
C VAL A 124 -0.15 18.54 1.29
N VAL A 125 -1.25 19.19 0.93
CA VAL A 125 -1.28 20.60 0.53
C VAL A 125 -0.75 21.50 1.63
N LYS A 126 -1.14 21.28 2.89
CA LYS A 126 -0.73 22.11 4.01
C LYS A 126 0.80 22.17 4.22
N PRO A 127 1.53 21.07 4.42
CA PRO A 127 2.99 21.15 4.56
C PRO A 127 3.69 21.65 3.30
N LEU A 128 3.23 21.29 2.10
CA LEU A 128 3.81 21.82 0.87
C LEU A 128 3.61 23.35 0.75
N SER A 129 2.46 23.88 1.16
CA SER A 129 2.23 25.32 1.23
C SER A 129 3.15 26.02 2.23
N MET A 130 3.50 25.36 3.35
CA MET A 130 4.51 25.87 4.27
C MET A 130 5.91 25.91 3.63
N MET A 131 6.20 25.05 2.65
CA MET A 131 7.44 25.10 1.84
C MET A 131 7.39 26.16 0.73
N GLY A 132 6.27 26.89 0.57
CA GLY A 132 6.07 27.90 -0.46
C GLY A 132 5.39 27.39 -1.73
N ALA A 133 4.92 26.13 -1.75
CA ALA A 133 4.14 25.60 -2.87
C ALA A 133 2.79 26.35 -3.01
N LYS A 134 2.37 26.56 -4.25
CA LYS A 134 1.07 27.11 -4.58
C LYS A 134 0.20 26.01 -5.17
N ILE A 135 -0.69 25.46 -4.35
CA ILE A 135 -1.63 24.40 -4.72
C ILE A 135 -3.02 24.90 -4.40
N GLU A 136 -3.85 25.02 -5.44
CA GLU A 136 -5.26 25.38 -5.29
C GLU A 136 -6.09 24.12 -5.06
N ASN A 137 -7.10 24.22 -4.22
CA ASN A 137 -8.02 23.20 -3.77
C ASN A 137 -7.39 22.20 -2.76
N GLU A 138 -8.28 21.61 -1.97
CA GLU A 138 -7.95 20.48 -1.05
C GLU A 138 -8.55 19.15 -1.54
N TYR A 139 -9.21 19.15 -2.70
CA TYR A 139 -9.78 17.99 -3.40
C TYR A 139 -9.43 18.11 -4.88
N CYS A 140 -9.32 16.97 -5.55
CA CYS A 140 -9.11 16.99 -7.01
C CYS A 140 -10.32 17.60 -7.74
N PRO A 141 -10.05 18.41 -8.81
CA PRO A 141 -8.76 18.70 -9.42
C PRO A 141 -7.90 19.64 -8.58
N LEU A 142 -6.60 19.35 -8.49
CA LEU A 142 -5.60 20.21 -7.87
C LEU A 142 -4.88 21.01 -8.95
N TYR A 143 -4.71 22.31 -8.75
CA TYR A 143 -3.92 23.17 -9.64
C TYR A 143 -2.64 23.55 -8.92
N ILE A 144 -1.49 23.22 -9.53
CA ILE A 144 -0.16 23.34 -8.93
C ILE A 144 0.65 24.32 -9.77
N THR A 145 1.05 25.42 -9.16
CA THR A 145 1.98 26.36 -9.77
C THR A 145 3.41 26.01 -9.36
N GLY A 146 4.28 25.82 -10.35
CA GLY A 146 5.69 25.58 -10.10
C GLY A 146 6.36 26.76 -9.40
N THR A 147 6.98 26.55 -8.26
CA THR A 147 7.59 27.61 -7.44
C THR A 147 8.96 27.23 -6.92
N LYS A 148 9.70 28.23 -6.43
CA LYS A 148 10.87 27.98 -5.60
C LYS A 148 10.42 27.62 -4.22
N LEU A 149 10.78 26.41 -3.80
CA LEU A 149 10.47 25.89 -2.47
C LEU A 149 11.61 26.25 -1.48
N HIS A 150 11.27 26.31 -0.20
CA HIS A 150 12.24 26.42 0.89
C HIS A 150 12.06 25.29 1.90
N GLY A 151 13.12 24.96 2.62
CA GLY A 151 13.10 23.93 3.66
C GLY A 151 12.22 24.31 4.85
N ILE A 152 11.69 23.32 5.51
CA ILE A 152 10.84 23.47 6.71
C ILE A 152 11.21 22.47 7.80
N ASP A 153 10.88 22.80 9.03
CA ASP A 153 10.81 21.87 10.16
C ASP A 153 9.32 21.52 10.36
N TYR A 154 8.95 20.25 10.17
CA TYR A 154 7.54 19.84 10.15
C TYR A 154 7.26 18.64 11.06
N LYS A 155 6.42 18.86 12.06
CA LYS A 155 5.89 17.80 12.92
C LYS A 155 4.64 17.21 12.30
N MET A 156 4.69 15.94 11.93
CA MET A 156 3.56 15.24 11.34
C MET A 156 2.46 15.02 12.37
N PRO A 157 1.20 15.39 12.08
CA PRO A 157 0.08 15.17 13.01
C PRO A 157 -0.42 13.72 13.03
N VAL A 158 -0.07 12.92 12.03
CA VAL A 158 -0.43 11.50 11.89
C VAL A 158 0.68 10.73 11.19
N ALA A 159 0.82 9.44 11.47
CA ALA A 159 1.75 8.56 10.76
C ALA A 159 1.24 8.31 9.31
N SER A 160 1.89 8.93 8.32
CA SER A 160 1.49 8.82 6.92
C SER A 160 2.70 8.83 5.99
N ALA A 161 3.04 7.66 5.45
CA ALA A 161 4.13 7.53 4.48
C ALA A 161 3.90 8.39 3.21
N GLN A 162 2.66 8.62 2.79
CA GLN A 162 2.37 9.43 1.60
C GLN A 162 2.64 10.91 1.86
N VAL A 163 2.25 11.43 3.03
CA VAL A 163 2.53 12.82 3.41
C VAL A 163 4.04 13.02 3.58
N LYS A 164 4.69 12.14 4.33
CA LYS A 164 6.15 12.12 4.49
C LYS A 164 6.87 12.14 3.14
N THR A 165 6.53 11.19 2.25
CA THR A 165 7.14 11.10 0.92
C THR A 165 6.93 12.38 0.10
N ALA A 166 5.73 12.97 0.11
CA ALA A 166 5.48 14.22 -0.62
C ALA A 166 6.37 15.37 -0.14
N ILE A 167 6.58 15.49 1.17
CA ILE A 167 7.50 16.49 1.77
C ILE A 167 8.95 16.18 1.42
N ILE A 168 9.38 14.92 1.51
CA ILE A 168 10.73 14.48 1.10
C ILE A 168 11.00 14.88 -0.35
N LEU A 169 10.08 14.52 -1.27
CA LEU A 169 10.23 14.81 -2.70
C LEU A 169 10.28 16.31 -2.98
N ALA A 170 9.48 17.11 -2.29
CA ALA A 170 9.56 18.58 -2.37
C ALA A 170 10.87 19.11 -1.79
N GLY A 171 11.38 18.50 -0.71
CA GLY A 171 12.65 18.85 -0.07
C GLY A 171 13.85 18.70 -1.00
N LEU A 172 13.83 17.78 -1.98
CA LEU A 172 14.89 17.65 -2.98
C LEU A 172 15.08 18.93 -3.83
N TYR A 173 14.00 19.74 -3.98
CA TYR A 173 14.00 20.99 -4.76
C TYR A 173 14.12 22.25 -3.89
N ALA A 174 14.02 22.12 -2.57
CA ALA A 174 13.91 23.26 -1.66
C ALA A 174 15.24 24.04 -1.55
N ASP A 175 15.14 25.31 -1.20
CA ASP A 175 16.30 26.08 -0.72
C ASP A 175 16.41 25.88 0.80
N GLY A 176 17.48 25.20 1.22
CA GLY A 176 17.70 24.82 2.61
C GLY A 176 17.15 23.43 2.98
N GLU A 177 17.49 23.00 4.17
CA GLU A 177 17.20 21.69 4.74
C GLU A 177 15.72 21.56 5.14
N THR A 178 15.13 20.38 4.91
CA THR A 178 13.80 20.02 5.36
C THR A 178 13.91 18.93 6.42
N VAL A 179 13.35 19.17 7.61
CA VAL A 179 13.29 18.20 8.71
C VAL A 179 11.85 17.76 8.93
N ILE A 180 11.63 16.45 8.99
CA ILE A 180 10.32 15.85 9.20
C ILE A 180 10.36 15.02 10.46
N HIS A 181 9.47 15.29 11.40
CA HIS A 181 9.31 14.52 12.63
C HIS A 181 8.05 13.66 12.54
N GLU A 182 8.24 12.35 12.46
CA GLU A 182 7.13 11.39 12.53
C GLU A 182 6.68 11.19 13.99
N ILE A 183 5.40 10.90 14.21
CA ILE A 183 4.89 10.51 15.54
C ILE A 183 5.09 9.00 15.79
N GLU A 184 5.06 8.22 14.72
CA GLU A 184 5.30 6.78 14.67
C GLU A 184 5.92 6.45 13.33
N LYS A 185 6.78 5.44 13.28
CA LYS A 185 7.48 5.08 12.05
C LYS A 185 6.51 4.57 11.00
N SER A 186 6.43 5.27 9.87
CA SER A 186 5.71 4.85 8.67
C SER A 186 6.63 4.23 7.64
N ARG A 187 6.07 3.67 6.55
CA ARG A 187 6.83 3.03 5.44
C ARG A 187 7.98 3.90 4.97
N ASP A 188 9.17 3.31 4.82
CA ASP A 188 10.44 4.01 4.53
C ASP A 188 11.04 3.69 3.15
N HIS A 189 10.26 3.10 2.24
CA HIS A 189 10.71 2.78 0.87
C HIS A 189 11.29 3.98 0.12
N THR A 190 10.77 5.21 0.35
CA THR A 190 11.28 6.43 -0.29
C THR A 190 12.68 6.76 0.20
N GLU A 191 12.88 6.67 1.50
CA GLU A 191 14.17 6.94 2.15
C GLU A 191 15.23 5.95 1.67
N LEU A 192 14.88 4.65 1.66
CA LEU A 192 15.78 3.59 1.19
C LEU A 192 16.18 3.80 -0.29
N MET A 193 15.19 4.04 -1.16
CA MET A 193 15.45 4.21 -2.59
C MET A 193 16.22 5.50 -2.88
N LEU A 194 15.86 6.63 -2.27
CA LEU A 194 16.57 7.90 -2.45
C LEU A 194 18.02 7.82 -1.94
N SER A 195 18.25 7.15 -0.81
CA SER A 195 19.61 6.92 -0.30
C SER A 195 20.44 6.09 -1.27
N ALA A 196 19.85 5.04 -1.86
CA ALA A 196 20.51 4.22 -2.89
C ALA A 196 20.81 5.02 -4.17
N MET A 197 19.98 6.02 -4.50
CA MET A 197 20.17 6.92 -5.66
C MET A 197 21.10 8.11 -5.38
N GLY A 198 21.65 8.21 -4.16
CA GLY A 198 22.65 9.22 -3.78
C GLY A 198 22.08 10.56 -3.29
N ALA A 199 20.80 10.60 -2.88
CA ALA A 199 20.24 11.78 -2.21
C ALA A 199 20.91 12.03 -0.86
N ASP A 200 21.09 13.31 -0.50
CA ASP A 200 21.54 13.72 0.83
C ASP A 200 20.35 13.69 1.79
N LEU A 201 20.10 12.49 2.32
CA LEU A 201 19.00 12.18 3.24
C LEU A 201 19.53 11.38 4.41
N THR A 202 19.14 11.78 5.63
CA THR A 202 19.47 11.06 6.86
C THR A 202 18.20 10.73 7.63
N VAL A 203 18.18 9.56 8.27
CA VAL A 203 17.10 9.12 9.14
C VAL A 203 17.68 8.82 10.52
N ASP A 204 17.20 9.54 11.53
CA ASP A 204 17.53 9.28 12.93
C ASP A 204 16.24 9.00 13.71
N ASN A 205 15.97 7.73 13.96
CA ASN A 205 14.74 7.25 14.58
C ASN A 205 13.47 7.71 13.83
N LEU A 206 12.77 8.73 14.35
CA LEU A 206 11.55 9.31 13.78
C LEU A 206 11.80 10.62 13.03
N ASP A 207 13.04 11.07 12.98
CA ASP A 207 13.45 12.32 12.34
C ASP A 207 14.09 12.03 10.98
N ILE A 208 13.56 12.64 9.94
CA ILE A 208 14.07 12.54 8.58
C ILE A 208 14.55 13.92 8.15
N THR A 209 15.82 14.03 7.79
CA THR A 209 16.42 15.26 7.26
C THR A 209 16.72 15.08 5.79
N VAL A 210 16.21 15.97 4.96
CA VAL A 210 16.44 16.01 3.50
C VAL A 210 17.11 17.31 3.13
N LYS A 211 18.22 17.22 2.40
CA LYS A 211 18.90 18.40 1.81
C LYS A 211 18.62 18.50 0.32
N PRO A 212 18.70 19.74 -0.23
CA PRO A 212 18.59 19.94 -1.66
C PRO A 212 19.57 19.06 -2.43
N THR A 213 19.07 18.43 -3.49
CA THR A 213 19.87 17.54 -4.33
C THR A 213 19.79 18.02 -5.77
N ASN A 214 20.93 18.06 -6.47
CA ASN A 214 20.95 18.44 -7.87
C ASN A 214 20.76 17.22 -8.78
N ASP A 215 21.31 16.08 -8.39
CA ASP A 215 21.37 14.87 -9.19
C ASP A 215 21.02 13.65 -8.36
N LEU A 216 20.18 12.77 -8.95
CA LEU A 216 19.97 11.40 -8.50
C LEU A 216 20.53 10.47 -9.57
N THR A 217 21.22 9.41 -9.15
CA THR A 217 21.74 8.38 -10.05
C THR A 217 20.74 7.24 -10.18
N ALA A 218 20.44 6.82 -11.41
CA ALA A 218 19.56 5.68 -11.66
C ALA A 218 20.15 4.40 -11.05
N VAL A 219 19.27 3.60 -10.41
CA VAL A 219 19.60 2.29 -9.85
C VAL A 219 18.54 1.28 -10.29
N ASN A 220 18.96 0.03 -10.51
CA ASN A 220 18.00 -1.04 -10.82
C ASN A 220 17.21 -1.40 -9.57
N VAL A 221 15.91 -1.72 -9.77
CA VAL A 221 14.98 -2.05 -8.71
C VAL A 221 14.36 -3.41 -8.98
N ASP A 222 14.63 -4.39 -8.12
CA ASP A 222 13.90 -5.65 -8.10
C ASP A 222 12.77 -5.53 -7.07
N VAL A 223 11.53 -5.47 -7.57
CA VAL A 223 10.34 -5.26 -6.73
C VAL A 223 9.97 -6.59 -6.09
N PRO A 224 10.07 -6.73 -4.76
CA PRO A 224 9.65 -7.95 -4.08
C PRO A 224 8.12 -8.09 -4.10
N GLY A 225 7.62 -9.30 -3.83
CA GLY A 225 6.21 -9.55 -3.63
C GLY A 225 5.61 -8.67 -2.52
N ASP A 226 4.40 -8.16 -2.73
CA ASP A 226 3.71 -7.29 -1.76
C ASP A 226 3.22 -8.09 -0.56
N ILE A 227 3.71 -7.74 0.64
CA ILE A 227 3.25 -8.35 1.90
C ILE A 227 1.73 -8.18 2.10
N SER A 228 1.15 -7.08 1.62
CA SER A 228 -0.30 -6.88 1.66
C SER A 228 -1.06 -7.89 0.80
N SER A 229 -0.49 -8.28 -0.34
CA SER A 229 -1.03 -9.35 -1.20
C SER A 229 -0.78 -10.73 -0.60
N ALA A 230 0.37 -10.95 0.01
CA ALA A 230 0.70 -12.17 0.73
C ALA A 230 -0.22 -12.40 1.94
N ALA A 231 -0.66 -11.34 2.61
CA ALA A 231 -1.46 -11.40 3.83
C ALA A 231 -2.75 -12.25 3.67
N PHE A 232 -3.39 -12.23 2.51
CA PHE A 232 -4.59 -13.05 2.25
C PHE A 232 -4.29 -14.54 2.30
N PHE A 233 -3.15 -14.94 1.77
CA PHE A 233 -2.69 -16.34 1.77
C PHE A 233 -2.12 -16.76 3.11
N LEU A 234 -1.48 -15.84 3.85
CA LEU A 234 -1.01 -16.09 5.21
C LEU A 234 -2.18 -16.36 6.15
N VAL A 235 -3.24 -15.56 6.07
CA VAL A 235 -4.45 -15.80 6.86
C VAL A 235 -5.16 -17.06 6.39
N LEU A 236 -5.34 -17.27 5.08
CA LEU A 236 -5.94 -18.49 4.54
C LEU A 236 -5.22 -19.74 5.06
N GLY A 237 -3.88 -19.79 4.97
CA GLY A 237 -3.07 -20.90 5.43
C GLY A 237 -3.14 -21.12 6.94
N ALA A 238 -3.28 -20.05 7.73
CA ALA A 238 -3.40 -20.15 9.18
C ALA A 238 -4.77 -20.69 9.63
N ILE A 239 -5.87 -20.24 8.99
CA ILE A 239 -7.23 -20.60 9.43
C ILE A 239 -7.78 -21.89 8.80
N MET A 240 -7.32 -22.25 7.59
CA MET A 240 -7.85 -23.41 6.87
C MET A 240 -7.20 -24.72 7.37
N PRO A 241 -7.99 -25.73 7.78
CA PRO A 241 -7.46 -26.99 8.26
C PRO A 241 -6.59 -27.72 7.24
N ASN A 242 -5.48 -28.34 7.72
CA ASN A 242 -4.54 -29.12 6.91
C ASN A 242 -3.90 -28.33 5.74
N SER A 243 -3.73 -27.04 5.91
CA SER A 243 -3.12 -26.15 4.92
C SER A 243 -1.66 -25.85 5.24
N GLN A 244 -0.89 -25.67 4.18
CA GLN A 244 0.50 -25.20 4.20
C GLN A 244 0.73 -24.37 2.95
N ILE A 245 0.96 -23.08 3.10
CA ILE A 245 1.20 -22.16 1.99
C ILE A 245 2.57 -21.52 2.15
N THR A 246 3.37 -21.56 1.09
CA THR A 246 4.62 -20.78 1.00
C THR A 246 4.42 -19.64 0.00
N VAL A 247 4.54 -18.40 0.45
CA VAL A 247 4.55 -17.22 -0.42
C VAL A 247 6.00 -16.82 -0.62
N THR A 248 6.47 -16.83 -1.88
CA THR A 248 7.88 -16.64 -2.19
C THR A 248 8.23 -15.20 -2.52
N ASN A 249 9.48 -14.85 -2.24
CA ASN A 249 10.09 -13.55 -2.60
C ASN A 249 9.29 -12.35 -2.11
N VAL A 250 8.79 -12.39 -0.85
CA VAL A 250 7.96 -11.34 -0.26
C VAL A 250 8.84 -10.29 0.43
N GLY A 251 8.54 -9.02 0.22
CA GLY A 251 9.16 -7.94 0.98
C GLY A 251 8.80 -8.00 2.46
N ILE A 252 9.81 -8.11 3.32
CA ILE A 252 9.67 -8.15 4.78
C ILE A 252 10.27 -6.93 5.46
N ASN A 253 10.12 -5.77 4.86
CA ASN A 253 10.52 -4.50 5.47
C ASN A 253 9.83 -4.36 6.85
N PRO A 254 10.58 -4.08 7.94
CA PRO A 254 10.01 -3.97 9.29
C PRO A 254 8.85 -2.98 9.43
N THR A 255 8.79 -1.96 8.56
CA THR A 255 7.68 -1.00 8.53
C THR A 255 6.40 -1.55 7.88
N ARG A 256 6.42 -2.81 7.39
CA ARG A 256 5.33 -3.47 6.67
C ARG A 256 4.90 -4.82 7.28
N THR A 257 5.72 -5.40 8.16
CA THR A 257 5.52 -6.76 8.66
C THR A 257 4.59 -6.89 9.87
N GLY A 258 3.83 -5.85 10.20
CA GLY A 258 2.88 -5.90 11.33
C GLY A 258 1.90 -7.06 11.24
N ILE A 259 1.48 -7.47 10.03
CA ILE A 259 0.62 -8.65 9.82
C ILE A 259 1.28 -9.95 10.32
N ILE A 260 2.59 -10.12 10.10
CA ILE A 260 3.33 -11.31 10.57
C ILE A 260 3.38 -11.33 12.09
N ASP A 261 3.65 -10.15 12.69
CA ASP A 261 3.73 -10.03 14.15
C ASP A 261 2.37 -10.35 14.78
N VAL A 262 1.27 -9.77 14.27
CA VAL A 262 -0.08 -10.03 14.78
C VAL A 262 -0.48 -11.49 14.61
N LEU A 263 -0.23 -12.11 13.46
CA LEU A 263 -0.56 -13.53 13.26
C LEU A 263 0.24 -14.43 14.19
N LYS A 264 1.52 -14.12 14.46
CA LYS A 264 2.33 -14.85 15.45
C LYS A 264 1.79 -14.66 16.88
N ASP A 265 1.39 -13.44 17.24
CA ASP A 265 0.75 -13.17 18.54
C ASP A 265 -0.57 -13.92 18.71
N MET A 266 -1.32 -14.10 17.61
CA MET A 266 -2.51 -14.95 17.58
C MET A 266 -2.19 -16.45 17.63
N GLY A 267 -0.93 -16.85 17.51
CA GLY A 267 -0.48 -18.25 17.58
C GLY A 267 -0.33 -18.95 16.23
N ALA A 268 -0.25 -18.19 15.13
CA ALA A 268 0.02 -18.77 13.82
C ALA A 268 1.46 -19.33 13.72
N ASP A 269 1.60 -20.52 13.13
CA ASP A 269 2.87 -21.13 12.78
C ASP A 269 3.39 -20.55 11.45
N ILE A 270 4.27 -19.56 11.56
CA ILE A 270 4.87 -18.83 10.43
C ILE A 270 6.39 -18.89 10.52
N THR A 271 7.02 -19.34 9.42
CA THR A 271 8.48 -19.35 9.25
C THR A 271 8.91 -18.43 8.12
N LEU A 272 10.12 -17.86 8.25
CA LEU A 272 10.78 -17.04 7.24
C LEU A 272 12.03 -17.77 6.78
N GLU A 273 12.13 -18.03 5.49
CA GLU A 273 13.25 -18.73 4.87
C GLU A 273 13.84 -17.91 3.74
N ASN A 274 15.04 -18.27 3.28
CA ASN A 274 15.72 -17.60 2.17
C ASN A 274 15.83 -16.07 2.34
N VAL A 275 16.04 -15.59 3.56
CA VAL A 275 16.14 -14.16 3.87
C VAL A 275 17.36 -13.56 3.19
N HIS A 276 17.15 -12.52 2.38
CA HIS A 276 18.22 -11.80 1.69
C HIS A 276 17.84 -10.33 1.47
N THR A 277 18.78 -9.54 0.96
CA THR A 277 18.52 -8.13 0.62
C THR A 277 18.54 -7.97 -0.89
N SER A 278 17.53 -7.30 -1.44
CA SER A 278 17.44 -6.92 -2.85
C SER A 278 17.13 -5.43 -2.97
N ALA A 279 17.98 -4.68 -3.66
CA ALA A 279 17.84 -3.22 -3.87
C ALA A 279 17.55 -2.41 -2.58
N GLY A 280 18.14 -2.82 -1.44
CA GLY A 280 17.95 -2.16 -0.14
C GLY A 280 16.74 -2.66 0.65
N GLU A 281 15.86 -3.49 0.06
CA GLU A 281 14.73 -4.10 0.74
C GLU A 281 15.08 -5.51 1.24
N THR A 282 14.58 -5.86 2.42
CA THR A 282 14.72 -7.24 2.94
C THR A 282 13.59 -8.09 2.41
N VAL A 283 13.92 -9.29 1.93
CA VAL A 283 13.02 -10.21 1.24
C VAL A 283 13.13 -11.61 1.85
N ALA A 284 12.02 -12.36 1.89
CA ALA A 284 12.00 -13.75 2.36
C ALA A 284 10.92 -14.57 1.65
N ASP A 285 11.05 -15.88 1.75
CA ASP A 285 9.93 -16.80 1.55
C ASP A 285 9.21 -16.98 2.89
N ILE A 286 7.87 -16.87 2.87
CA ILE A 286 7.04 -16.94 4.07
C ILE A 286 6.19 -18.20 3.99
N THR A 287 6.43 -19.15 4.91
CA THR A 287 5.62 -20.38 5.02
C THR A 287 4.69 -20.26 6.22
N VAL A 288 3.41 -20.54 6.02
CA VAL A 288 2.37 -20.59 7.06
C VAL A 288 1.73 -21.98 7.10
N HIS A 289 1.48 -22.47 8.30
CA HIS A 289 0.77 -23.73 8.55
C HIS A 289 -0.57 -23.49 9.23
N SER A 290 -1.51 -24.41 9.00
CA SER A 290 -2.79 -24.46 9.73
C SER A 290 -2.55 -24.39 11.24
N SER A 291 -3.24 -23.44 11.90
CA SER A 291 -2.96 -23.09 13.29
C SER A 291 -4.26 -22.89 14.09
N SER A 292 -4.17 -23.04 15.40
CA SER A 292 -5.27 -22.69 16.32
C SER A 292 -5.06 -21.26 16.82
N LEU A 293 -5.73 -20.31 16.18
CA LEU A 293 -5.59 -18.90 16.51
C LEU A 293 -6.32 -18.52 17.80
N LYS A 294 -5.80 -17.51 18.50
CA LYS A 294 -6.40 -16.90 19.68
C LYS A 294 -6.63 -15.42 19.45
N GLY A 295 -7.67 -14.88 20.09
CA GLY A 295 -7.95 -13.46 20.07
C GLY A 295 -6.81 -12.65 20.69
N THR A 296 -6.61 -11.43 20.18
CA THR A 296 -5.56 -10.49 20.60
C THR A 296 -6.02 -9.04 20.51
N THR A 297 -5.19 -8.11 20.97
CA THR A 297 -5.41 -6.66 20.77
C THR A 297 -4.43 -6.11 19.74
N VAL A 298 -4.97 -5.47 18.71
CA VAL A 298 -4.22 -4.83 17.62
C VAL A 298 -4.44 -3.33 17.72
N GLY A 299 -3.41 -2.57 18.06
CA GLY A 299 -3.51 -1.12 18.26
C GLY A 299 -2.17 -0.47 18.54
N GLY A 300 -2.14 0.87 18.63
CA GLY A 300 -0.92 1.63 18.88
C GLY A 300 0.02 1.67 17.67
N ASP A 301 1.31 1.64 17.93
CA ASP A 301 2.41 1.79 16.97
C ASP A 301 2.51 0.69 15.91
N ILE A 302 1.81 -0.45 16.09
CA ILE A 302 1.72 -1.48 15.06
C ILE A 302 0.79 -1.09 13.89
N ILE A 303 -0.19 -0.22 14.12
CA ILE A 303 -1.22 0.15 13.12
C ILE A 303 -0.62 0.68 11.81
N PRO A 304 0.32 1.63 11.79
CA PRO A 304 0.94 2.08 10.54
C PRO A 304 1.65 0.97 9.75
N ARG A 305 2.11 -0.09 10.42
CA ARG A 305 2.82 -1.22 9.84
C ARG A 305 1.91 -2.27 9.18
N LEU A 306 0.58 -2.16 9.38
CA LEU A 306 -0.40 -3.16 8.92
C LEU A 306 -1.79 -2.56 8.63
N ILE A 307 -1.90 -1.24 8.51
CA ILE A 307 -3.20 -0.56 8.34
C ILE A 307 -4.01 -1.11 7.16
N ASP A 308 -3.33 -1.52 6.11
CA ASP A 308 -3.97 -2.04 4.91
C ASP A 308 -4.35 -3.53 5.05
N GLU A 309 -3.82 -4.25 6.02
CA GLU A 309 -4.07 -5.66 6.31
C GLU A 309 -5.18 -5.87 7.37
N LEU A 310 -5.68 -4.80 8.01
CA LEU A 310 -6.71 -4.92 9.05
C LEU A 310 -7.98 -5.64 8.60
N PRO A 311 -8.50 -5.50 7.36
CA PRO A 311 -9.65 -6.28 6.91
C PRO A 311 -9.40 -7.81 6.92
N ILE A 312 -8.20 -8.24 6.51
CA ILE A 312 -7.88 -9.68 6.51
C ILE A 312 -7.51 -10.18 7.92
N ILE A 313 -6.95 -9.33 8.79
CA ILE A 313 -6.79 -9.62 10.22
C ILE A 313 -8.15 -9.83 10.90
N ALA A 314 -9.15 -9.04 10.52
CA ALA A 314 -10.51 -9.25 11.01
C ALA A 314 -11.05 -10.63 10.61
N VAL A 315 -10.71 -11.14 9.42
CA VAL A 315 -11.04 -12.53 9.03
C VAL A 315 -10.34 -13.54 9.93
N ALA A 316 -9.03 -13.37 10.20
CA ALA A 316 -8.31 -14.25 11.15
C ALA A 316 -8.98 -14.24 12.52
N ALA A 317 -9.41 -13.08 13.01
CA ALA A 317 -10.09 -12.92 14.29
C ALA A 317 -11.43 -13.65 14.38
N VAL A 318 -12.17 -13.78 13.27
CA VAL A 318 -13.44 -14.55 13.23
C VAL A 318 -13.19 -16.03 13.59
N PHE A 319 -12.10 -16.59 13.14
CA PHE A 319 -11.76 -18.00 13.34
C PHE A 319 -10.81 -18.23 14.54
N ALA A 320 -10.46 -17.18 15.27
CA ALA A 320 -9.68 -17.26 16.49
C ALA A 320 -10.56 -17.59 17.71
N ASP A 321 -10.02 -18.31 18.69
CA ASP A 321 -10.68 -18.51 19.99
C ASP A 321 -10.58 -17.24 20.84
N GLY A 322 -11.72 -16.72 21.30
CA GLY A 322 -11.82 -15.54 22.15
C GLY A 322 -12.05 -14.26 21.40
N GLN A 323 -11.78 -13.12 22.06
CA GLN A 323 -12.05 -11.78 21.55
C GLN A 323 -10.80 -11.14 20.94
N THR A 324 -10.97 -10.54 19.76
CA THR A 324 -9.97 -9.64 19.16
C THR A 324 -10.46 -8.22 19.16
N VAL A 325 -9.61 -7.28 19.60
CA VAL A 325 -9.89 -5.84 19.60
C VAL A 325 -8.96 -5.16 18.62
N ILE A 326 -9.50 -4.51 17.61
CA ILE A 326 -8.77 -3.63 16.68
C ILE A 326 -9.11 -2.19 17.06
N LYS A 327 -8.11 -1.36 17.35
CA LYS A 327 -8.27 0.03 17.76
C LYS A 327 -7.19 0.93 17.15
N ASP A 328 -7.29 2.25 17.34
CA ASP A 328 -6.35 3.24 16.79
C ASP A 328 -6.29 3.24 15.26
N ALA A 329 -7.33 2.71 14.58
CA ALA A 329 -7.38 2.45 13.14
C ALA A 329 -8.30 3.41 12.37
N GLN A 330 -8.54 4.62 12.87
CA GLN A 330 -9.44 5.61 12.25
C GLN A 330 -9.08 5.95 10.80
N GLU A 331 -7.83 5.75 10.37
CA GLU A 331 -7.40 5.94 8.98
C GLU A 331 -8.13 5.03 7.99
N LEU A 332 -8.68 3.90 8.44
CA LEU A 332 -9.51 3.01 7.62
C LEU A 332 -10.80 3.68 7.13
N LYS A 333 -11.29 4.71 7.83
CA LYS A 333 -12.53 5.42 7.46
C LYS A 333 -12.39 6.28 6.19
N VAL A 334 -11.16 6.63 5.81
CA VAL A 334 -10.84 7.52 4.68
C VAL A 334 -10.05 6.83 3.56
N LYS A 335 -10.10 5.50 3.51
CA LYS A 335 -9.55 4.69 2.43
C LYS A 335 -10.48 4.67 1.21
N GLU A 336 -10.41 3.67 0.35
CA GLU A 336 -11.27 3.45 -0.83
C GLU A 336 -12.75 3.44 -0.46
N THR A 337 -13.06 2.83 0.67
CA THR A 337 -14.31 2.91 1.40
C THR A 337 -14.04 3.13 2.90
N ASN A 338 -15.07 3.37 3.71
CA ASN A 338 -14.95 3.24 5.16
C ASN A 338 -14.82 1.76 5.51
N ARG A 339 -13.57 1.26 5.55
CA ARG A 339 -13.27 -0.17 5.74
C ARG A 339 -13.75 -0.71 7.09
N ILE A 340 -13.78 0.11 8.14
CA ILE A 340 -14.32 -0.31 9.45
C ILE A 340 -15.79 -0.68 9.27
N ARG A 341 -16.58 0.25 8.75
CA ARG A 341 -18.02 0.05 8.53
C ARG A 341 -18.30 -1.10 7.55
N ALA A 342 -17.53 -1.17 6.45
CA ALA A 342 -17.70 -2.22 5.45
C ALA A 342 -17.45 -3.63 6.04
N VAL A 343 -16.38 -3.81 6.83
CA VAL A 343 -16.11 -5.09 7.51
C VAL A 343 -17.23 -5.46 8.46
N VAL A 344 -17.68 -4.51 9.30
CA VAL A 344 -18.76 -4.76 10.27
C VAL A 344 -20.07 -5.13 9.56
N ASP A 345 -20.45 -4.40 8.52
CA ASP A 345 -21.70 -4.64 7.78
C ASP A 345 -21.68 -6.01 7.08
N GLU A 346 -20.56 -6.38 6.43
CA GLU A 346 -20.48 -7.64 5.71
C GLU A 346 -20.35 -8.85 6.66
N PHE A 347 -19.61 -8.72 7.76
CA PHE A 347 -19.46 -9.79 8.74
C PHE A 347 -20.76 -10.06 9.52
N ASN A 348 -21.55 -9.02 9.81
CA ASN A 348 -22.87 -9.17 10.42
C ASN A 348 -23.84 -10.04 9.56
N LYS A 349 -23.73 -9.97 8.22
CA LYS A 349 -24.54 -10.84 7.33
C LYS A 349 -24.22 -12.33 7.54
N CYS A 350 -23.00 -12.64 7.97
CA CYS A 350 -22.54 -14.01 8.23
C CYS A 350 -22.85 -14.50 9.65
N GLY A 351 -23.53 -13.71 10.46
CA GLY A 351 -23.83 -14.04 11.85
C GLY A 351 -22.64 -13.90 12.81
N ILE A 352 -21.59 -13.21 12.37
CA ILE A 352 -20.38 -12.95 13.17
C ILE A 352 -20.70 -11.91 14.25
N ASP A 353 -20.25 -12.19 15.48
CA ASP A 353 -20.38 -11.27 16.62
C ASP A 353 -19.29 -10.19 16.54
N ILE A 354 -19.61 -9.11 15.84
CA ILE A 354 -18.72 -7.98 15.59
C ILE A 354 -19.40 -6.66 15.95
N THR A 355 -18.65 -5.75 16.57
CA THR A 355 -19.13 -4.41 16.95
C THR A 355 -18.18 -3.35 16.42
N GLU A 356 -18.70 -2.33 15.74
CA GLU A 356 -17.96 -1.13 15.34
C GLU A 356 -17.62 -0.28 16.58
N THR A 357 -16.41 0.27 16.63
CA THR A 357 -16.00 1.29 17.60
C THR A 357 -15.65 2.59 16.88
N ASP A 358 -15.35 3.65 17.65
CA ASP A 358 -15.02 4.96 17.06
C ASP A 358 -13.78 4.92 16.15
N ASP A 359 -12.87 3.99 16.39
CA ASP A 359 -11.57 3.92 15.71
C ASP A 359 -11.18 2.50 15.27
N GLY A 360 -12.12 1.54 15.33
CA GLY A 360 -11.85 0.15 15.01
C GLY A 360 -13.05 -0.76 15.16
N MET A 361 -12.82 -1.97 15.68
CA MET A 361 -13.86 -2.99 15.85
C MET A 361 -13.49 -4.03 16.91
N ILE A 362 -14.50 -4.66 17.49
CA ILE A 362 -14.38 -5.78 18.44
C ILE A 362 -15.00 -7.00 17.80
N ILE A 363 -14.28 -8.12 17.76
CA ILE A 363 -14.71 -9.37 17.13
C ILE A 363 -14.65 -10.49 18.17
N ASN A 364 -15.76 -11.17 18.40
CA ASN A 364 -15.83 -12.36 19.25
C ASN A 364 -15.81 -13.59 18.34
N GLY A 365 -14.63 -14.22 18.19
CA GLY A 365 -14.41 -15.33 17.28
C GLY A 365 -14.85 -16.70 17.79
N GLY A 366 -14.53 -17.76 17.03
CA GLY A 366 -14.77 -19.15 17.42
C GLY A 366 -16.21 -19.63 17.23
N LYS A 367 -17.08 -18.85 16.56
CA LYS A 367 -18.47 -19.22 16.27
C LYS A 367 -18.63 -19.69 14.81
N SER A 368 -19.74 -20.41 14.52
CA SER A 368 -20.09 -20.77 13.14
C SER A 368 -20.39 -19.53 12.30
N VAL A 369 -19.93 -19.56 11.06
CA VAL A 369 -20.05 -18.48 10.08
C VAL A 369 -20.92 -18.96 8.94
N HIS A 370 -21.89 -18.16 8.48
CA HIS A 370 -22.77 -18.49 7.36
C HIS A 370 -22.34 -17.77 6.09
N GLY A 371 -22.60 -18.40 4.94
CA GLY A 371 -22.42 -17.75 3.64
C GLY A 371 -23.38 -16.57 3.45
N ALA A 372 -22.97 -15.60 2.64
CA ALA A 372 -23.76 -14.39 2.39
C ALA A 372 -23.46 -13.77 1.01
N ASP A 373 -24.37 -12.89 0.57
CA ASP A 373 -24.15 -12.04 -0.59
C ASP A 373 -23.38 -10.78 -0.17
N PHE A 374 -22.10 -10.77 -0.52
CA PHE A 374 -21.18 -9.73 -0.10
C PHE A 374 -21.16 -8.54 -1.05
N LYS A 375 -21.00 -7.34 -0.46
CA LYS A 375 -20.66 -6.11 -1.15
C LYS A 375 -19.19 -5.80 -0.95
N THR A 376 -18.49 -5.54 -2.05
CA THR A 376 -17.08 -5.19 -2.05
C THR A 376 -16.85 -3.69 -1.90
N TYR A 377 -17.87 -2.86 -2.17
CA TYR A 377 -17.80 -1.39 -2.18
C TYR A 377 -16.76 -0.86 -3.18
N GLY A 378 -16.43 -1.66 -4.23
CA GLY A 378 -15.34 -1.35 -5.16
C GLY A 378 -13.95 -1.36 -4.52
N ASP A 379 -13.81 -1.96 -3.34
CA ASP A 379 -12.55 -2.04 -2.59
C ASP A 379 -11.93 -3.44 -2.75
N HIS A 380 -10.76 -3.48 -3.37
CA HIS A 380 -10.02 -4.72 -3.64
C HIS A 380 -9.70 -5.52 -2.38
N ARG A 381 -9.43 -4.86 -1.24
CA ARG A 381 -9.12 -5.55 0.02
C ARG A 381 -10.35 -6.19 0.64
N MET A 382 -11.51 -5.54 0.47
CA MET A 382 -12.79 -6.16 0.87
C MET A 382 -13.07 -7.40 0.03
N ALA A 383 -12.97 -7.32 -1.31
CA ALA A 383 -13.20 -8.46 -2.18
C ALA A 383 -12.33 -9.69 -1.81
N MET A 384 -11.04 -9.47 -1.63
CA MET A 384 -10.09 -10.55 -1.29
C MET A 384 -10.30 -11.08 0.13
N SER A 385 -10.56 -10.21 1.13
CA SER A 385 -10.83 -10.64 2.51
C SER A 385 -12.11 -11.44 2.63
N LEU A 386 -13.18 -11.01 1.96
CA LEU A 386 -14.47 -11.72 1.94
C LEU A 386 -14.38 -13.07 1.21
N THR A 387 -13.52 -13.16 0.19
CA THR A 387 -13.22 -14.45 -0.48
C THR A 387 -12.57 -15.43 0.49
N VAL A 388 -11.61 -14.98 1.31
CA VAL A 388 -10.97 -15.83 2.33
C VAL A 388 -11.96 -16.22 3.43
N LEU A 389 -12.78 -15.27 3.92
CA LEU A 389 -13.84 -15.54 4.91
C LEU A 389 -14.79 -16.63 4.44
N ALA A 390 -15.23 -16.56 3.18
CA ALA A 390 -16.20 -17.48 2.59
C ALA A 390 -15.71 -18.93 2.53
N GLN A 391 -14.39 -19.17 2.57
CA GLN A 391 -13.85 -20.55 2.49
C GLN A 391 -14.31 -21.43 3.65
N LEU A 392 -14.48 -20.86 4.83
CA LEU A 392 -14.85 -21.57 6.06
C LEU A 392 -16.30 -21.27 6.50
N ALA A 393 -17.06 -20.49 5.74
CA ALA A 393 -18.47 -20.20 6.00
C ALA A 393 -19.38 -21.34 5.55
N ASP A 394 -20.46 -21.65 6.27
CA ASP A 394 -21.46 -22.63 5.86
C ASP A 394 -22.38 -22.04 4.76
N GLY A 395 -22.64 -22.83 3.70
CA GLY A 395 -23.46 -22.41 2.58
C GLY A 395 -22.70 -21.67 1.48
N GLU A 396 -23.43 -21.12 0.52
CA GLU A 396 -22.88 -20.39 -0.63
C GLU A 396 -22.61 -18.92 -0.28
N SER A 397 -21.60 -18.34 -0.90
CA SER A 397 -21.31 -16.92 -0.78
C SER A 397 -21.08 -16.31 -2.17
N THR A 398 -21.45 -15.04 -2.36
CA THR A 398 -21.25 -14.31 -3.61
C THR A 398 -20.55 -12.98 -3.37
N LEU A 399 -19.86 -12.48 -4.41
CA LEU A 399 -19.33 -11.10 -4.47
C LEU A 399 -20.11 -10.33 -5.55
N ASP A 400 -20.49 -9.10 -5.26
CA ASP A 400 -21.12 -8.18 -6.22
C ASP A 400 -20.14 -7.73 -7.31
N ASP A 401 -18.87 -7.46 -6.95
CA ASP A 401 -17.81 -7.04 -7.85
C ASP A 401 -16.49 -7.73 -7.49
N SER A 402 -16.07 -8.71 -8.31
CA SER A 402 -14.77 -9.38 -8.17
C SER A 402 -13.64 -8.62 -8.87
N ASP A 403 -13.95 -7.80 -9.89
CA ASP A 403 -12.98 -7.18 -10.76
C ASP A 403 -12.21 -6.05 -10.05
N CYS A 404 -12.78 -5.51 -8.98
CA CYS A 404 -12.08 -4.52 -8.15
C CYS A 404 -10.77 -5.04 -7.55
N SER A 405 -10.58 -6.38 -7.43
CA SER A 405 -9.30 -6.99 -7.02
C SER A 405 -8.14 -6.63 -7.94
N CYS A 406 -8.41 -6.41 -9.24
CA CYS A 406 -7.40 -6.09 -10.25
C CYS A 406 -6.62 -4.79 -9.98
N VAL A 407 -7.12 -3.93 -9.10
CA VAL A 407 -6.42 -2.69 -8.68
C VAL A 407 -5.06 -2.98 -8.07
N SER A 408 -4.93 -4.07 -7.29
CA SER A 408 -3.68 -4.44 -6.61
C SER A 408 -3.25 -5.88 -6.83
N TYR A 409 -4.14 -6.76 -7.27
CA TYR A 409 -3.85 -8.18 -7.50
C TYR A 409 -4.66 -8.72 -8.69
N PRO A 410 -4.23 -8.46 -9.93
CA PRO A 410 -5.00 -8.84 -11.13
C PRO A 410 -5.27 -10.34 -11.26
N THR A 411 -4.38 -11.20 -10.77
CA THR A 411 -4.49 -12.67 -10.87
C THR A 411 -4.96 -13.33 -9.58
N PHE A 412 -5.56 -12.56 -8.63
CA PHE A 412 -5.89 -13.07 -7.30
C PHE A 412 -6.72 -14.36 -7.34
N PHE A 413 -7.80 -14.39 -8.09
CA PHE A 413 -8.69 -15.56 -8.14
C PHE A 413 -8.04 -16.77 -8.79
N ASP A 414 -7.26 -16.57 -9.87
CA ASP A 414 -6.52 -17.65 -10.53
C ASP A 414 -5.50 -18.27 -9.58
N ASP A 415 -4.73 -17.43 -8.90
CA ASP A 415 -3.72 -17.85 -7.94
C ASP A 415 -4.33 -18.49 -6.69
N PHE A 416 -5.45 -17.95 -6.24
CA PHE A 416 -6.19 -18.47 -5.08
C PHE A 416 -6.71 -19.89 -5.31
N TYR A 417 -7.35 -20.12 -6.44
CA TYR A 417 -7.95 -21.43 -6.73
C TYR A 417 -6.93 -22.51 -7.08
N LYS A 418 -5.76 -22.14 -7.64
CA LYS A 418 -4.65 -23.09 -7.85
C LYS A 418 -4.15 -23.75 -6.57
N LEU A 419 -4.24 -23.09 -5.41
CA LEU A 419 -3.84 -23.66 -4.11
C LEU A 419 -4.82 -24.75 -3.62
N GLY A 420 -6.00 -24.84 -4.21
CA GLY A 420 -7.04 -25.82 -3.87
C GLY A 420 -7.02 -27.09 -4.74
N GLU A 421 -6.22 -27.08 -5.80
CA GLU A 421 -6.02 -28.23 -6.70
C GLU A 421 -5.03 -29.24 -6.08
#